data_5bf1765cef0f75390c6630422a1a4aa2
#
_entry.id   5bf1765cef0f75390c6630422a1a4aa2
#
_cell.length_a   1.000
_cell.length_b   1.000
_cell.length_c   1.000
_cell.angle_alpha   90.00
_cell.angle_beta   90.00
_cell.angle_gamma   90.00
#
_symmetry.space_group_name_H-M   'P 1'
#
loop_
_entity.id
_entity.type
_entity.pdbx_description
1 polymer ?
#
loop_
_entity_poly.entity_id
_entity_poly.type
_entity_poly.pdbx_seq_one_letter_code
_entity_poly.pdbx_strand_id
1 'polypeptide(L)'
;MMQFADIFSLAFRTIRGNKLRTGLTVSIIAFGIMALIGIITAIQAMNQKLTESFSTMGANGFTIRYKQRNIRFGQGGGNNNSEMKISQKGQRKERTSNLDKKITIKQAELFVDSFQFPATIGIGISGGRNSIISYETRKTSPNIFLLGGDENYLALNGFAVEVGRNFNRLDIQSGRNVCLLGYDVANKLFKQGLQGSVNKIVRINSIPYRVLGVLESRGSSFGFSRDNVVLTSYTNMERNFNTGGSYNIAIQVTDINQVP
;
A
#
# COMPACT_ATOMS: atom_id res chain seq x y z
N MET A 1 -17.91 35.15 -58.89
CA MET A 1 -17.52 34.01 -57.99
C MET A 1 -16.33 34.52 -57.19
N MET A 2 -16.48 34.73 -55.91
CA MET A 2 -15.37 35.06 -55.01
C MET A 2 -14.45 33.82 -54.93
N GLN A 3 -13.18 33.96 -55.29
CA GLN A 3 -12.22 32.87 -55.23
C GLN A 3 -11.87 32.62 -53.76
N PHE A 4 -11.67 31.39 -53.35
CA PHE A 4 -11.27 31.00 -51.99
C PHE A 4 -10.08 31.80 -51.46
N ALA A 5 -9.18 32.22 -52.37
CA ALA A 5 -8.05 33.10 -52.05
C ALA A 5 -8.44 34.47 -51.52
N ASP A 6 -9.52 35.05 -52.02
CA ASP A 6 -10.00 36.39 -51.62
C ASP A 6 -10.60 36.35 -50.21
N ILE A 7 -11.31 35.24 -49.88
CA ILE A 7 -11.89 35.03 -48.54
C ILE A 7 -10.77 34.85 -47.50
N PHE A 8 -9.74 34.12 -47.85
CA PHE A 8 -8.60 33.89 -46.97
C PHE A 8 -7.80 35.19 -46.71
N SER A 9 -7.58 35.97 -47.75
CA SER A 9 -6.90 37.27 -47.67
C SER A 9 -7.68 38.26 -46.82
N LEU A 10 -9.01 38.32 -46.96
CA LEU A 10 -9.88 39.19 -46.18
C LEU A 10 -9.89 38.78 -44.69
N ALA A 11 -9.98 37.46 -44.41
CA ALA A 11 -9.92 36.94 -43.06
C ALA A 11 -8.60 37.28 -42.38
N PHE A 12 -7.48 37.07 -43.08
CA PHE A 12 -6.15 37.38 -42.54
C PHE A 12 -5.94 38.85 -42.25
N ARG A 13 -6.48 39.73 -43.11
CA ARG A 13 -6.44 41.20 -42.91
C ARG A 13 -7.25 41.65 -41.70
N THR A 14 -8.40 41.01 -41.46
CA THR A 14 -9.25 41.29 -40.29
C THR A 14 -8.60 40.89 -39.00
N ILE A 15 -7.93 39.69 -38.98
CA ILE A 15 -7.17 39.21 -37.84
C ILE A 15 -6.00 40.13 -37.49
N ARG A 16 -5.28 40.62 -38.50
CA ARG A 16 -4.14 41.53 -38.33
C ARG A 16 -4.53 42.91 -37.87
N GLY A 17 -5.77 43.35 -38.13
CA GLY A 17 -6.33 44.65 -37.72
C GLY A 17 -6.64 44.76 -36.24
N ASN A 18 -6.96 43.63 -35.55
CA ASN A 18 -7.39 43.59 -34.14
C ASN A 18 -6.55 42.59 -33.31
N LYS A 19 -5.24 42.84 -33.26
CA LYS A 19 -4.27 41.92 -32.62
C LYS A 19 -4.60 41.55 -31.17
N LEU A 20 -5.08 42.49 -30.36
CA LEU A 20 -5.45 42.25 -28.94
C LEU A 20 -6.62 41.27 -28.81
N ARG A 21 -7.69 41.49 -29.62
CA ARG A 21 -8.89 40.62 -29.58
C ARG A 21 -8.53 39.21 -30.05
N THR A 22 -7.78 39.11 -31.15
CA THR A 22 -7.35 37.84 -31.70
C THR A 22 -6.41 37.11 -30.74
N GLY A 23 -5.46 37.79 -30.14
CA GLY A 23 -4.56 37.24 -29.17
C GLY A 23 -5.31 36.70 -27.94
N LEU A 24 -6.30 37.44 -27.43
CA LEU A 24 -7.10 37.00 -26.29
C LEU A 24 -7.93 35.75 -26.60
N THR A 25 -8.61 35.71 -27.78
CA THR A 25 -9.40 34.53 -28.16
C THR A 25 -8.55 33.30 -28.39
N VAL A 26 -7.40 33.46 -29.05
CA VAL A 26 -6.44 32.35 -29.26
C VAL A 26 -5.90 31.84 -27.93
N SER A 27 -5.58 32.72 -26.98
CA SER A 27 -5.10 32.33 -25.65
C SER A 27 -6.16 31.54 -24.90
N ILE A 28 -7.42 31.94 -24.91
CA ILE A 28 -8.51 31.24 -24.24
C ILE A 28 -8.66 29.81 -24.80
N ILE A 29 -8.65 29.68 -26.13
CA ILE A 29 -8.75 28.38 -26.80
C ILE A 29 -7.52 27.52 -26.47
N ALA A 30 -6.32 28.09 -26.51
CA ALA A 30 -5.08 27.40 -26.20
C ALA A 30 -5.06 26.90 -24.76
N PHE A 31 -5.49 27.73 -23.80
CA PHE A 31 -5.61 27.29 -22.39
C PHE A 31 -6.68 26.20 -22.20
N GLY A 32 -7.80 26.30 -22.92
CA GLY A 32 -8.83 25.27 -22.90
C GLY A 32 -8.31 23.90 -23.39
N ILE A 33 -7.60 23.88 -24.51
CA ILE A 33 -7.00 22.66 -25.07
C ILE A 33 -5.89 22.13 -24.15
N MET A 34 -5.04 23.02 -23.61
CA MET A 34 -3.99 22.64 -22.66
C MET A 34 -4.58 21.98 -21.42
N ALA A 35 -5.63 22.55 -20.84
CA ALA A 35 -6.31 21.97 -19.69
C ALA A 35 -6.90 20.57 -20.00
N LEU A 36 -7.53 20.44 -21.17
CA LEU A 36 -8.10 19.16 -21.61
C LEU A 36 -7.03 18.07 -21.76
N ILE A 37 -5.93 18.40 -22.44
CA ILE A 37 -4.81 17.47 -22.61
C ILE A 37 -4.20 17.12 -21.26
N GLY A 38 -4.03 18.09 -20.37
CA GLY A 38 -3.51 17.88 -19.02
C GLY A 38 -4.36 16.91 -18.21
N ILE A 39 -5.69 17.06 -18.25
CA ILE A 39 -6.61 16.14 -17.56
C ILE A 39 -6.55 14.73 -18.15
N ILE A 40 -6.57 14.58 -19.46
CA ILE A 40 -6.49 13.26 -20.12
C ILE A 40 -5.18 12.56 -19.76
N THR A 41 -4.05 13.29 -19.82
CA THR A 41 -2.74 12.75 -19.46
C THR A 41 -2.69 12.33 -17.98
N ALA A 42 -3.25 13.12 -17.08
CA ALA A 42 -3.32 12.80 -15.66
C ALA A 42 -4.16 11.55 -15.40
N ILE A 43 -5.31 11.39 -16.06
CA ILE A 43 -6.15 10.19 -15.96
C ILE A 43 -5.41 8.97 -16.49
N GLN A 44 -4.73 9.06 -17.62
CA GLN A 44 -3.96 7.95 -18.18
C GLN A 44 -2.81 7.54 -17.27
N ALA A 45 -2.05 8.48 -16.73
CA ALA A 45 -0.99 8.21 -15.78
C ALA A 45 -1.51 7.57 -14.48
N MET A 46 -2.67 8.01 -14.00
CA MET A 46 -3.32 7.41 -12.84
C MET A 46 -3.78 5.97 -13.11
N ASN A 47 -4.42 5.72 -14.27
CA ASN A 47 -4.86 4.39 -14.66
C ASN A 47 -3.68 3.43 -14.83
N GLN A 48 -2.58 3.89 -15.43
CA GLN A 48 -1.36 3.09 -15.56
C GLN A 48 -0.78 2.71 -14.18
N LYS A 49 -0.68 3.68 -13.27
CA LYS A 49 -0.22 3.44 -11.88
C LYS A 49 -1.13 2.48 -11.12
N LEU A 50 -2.44 2.59 -11.29
CA LEU A 50 -3.39 1.65 -10.69
C LEU A 50 -3.20 0.24 -11.27
N THR A 51 -3.15 0.10 -12.59
CA THR A 51 -2.95 -1.19 -13.25
C THR A 51 -1.63 -1.84 -12.83
N GLU A 52 -0.54 -1.07 -12.76
CA GLU A 52 0.75 -1.55 -12.27
C GLU A 52 0.67 -2.01 -10.81
N SER A 53 0.00 -1.24 -9.94
CA SER A 53 -0.21 -1.59 -8.53
C SER A 53 -1.04 -2.86 -8.37
N PHE A 54 -2.06 -3.06 -9.20
CA PHE A 54 -2.86 -4.28 -9.18
C PHE A 54 -2.11 -5.47 -9.79
N SER A 55 -1.31 -5.26 -10.81
CA SER A 55 -0.48 -6.31 -11.43
C SER A 55 0.56 -6.86 -10.45
N THR A 56 1.19 -6.00 -9.66
CA THR A 56 2.17 -6.43 -8.63
C THR A 56 1.51 -7.14 -7.44
N MET A 57 0.24 -6.88 -7.15
CA MET A 57 -0.52 -7.60 -6.13
C MET A 57 -1.05 -8.96 -6.60
N GLY A 58 -0.88 -9.29 -7.91
CA GLY A 58 -1.43 -10.49 -8.54
C GLY A 58 -2.95 -10.40 -8.71
N ALA A 59 -3.44 -10.48 -9.95
CA ALA A 59 -4.89 -10.45 -10.24
C ALA A 59 -5.67 -11.61 -9.58
N ASN A 60 -4.94 -12.64 -9.09
CA ASN A 60 -5.46 -13.88 -8.54
C ASN A 60 -5.38 -13.91 -7.01
N GLY A 61 -5.14 -12.76 -6.36
CA GLY A 61 -4.95 -12.68 -4.92
C GLY A 61 -6.17 -12.11 -4.20
N PHE A 62 -6.53 -12.70 -3.06
CA PHE A 62 -7.49 -12.14 -2.13
C PHE A 62 -6.96 -12.21 -0.70
N THR A 63 -7.50 -11.35 0.15
CA THR A 63 -7.06 -11.31 1.55
C THR A 63 -8.25 -11.43 2.49
N ILE A 64 -8.19 -12.39 3.40
CA ILE A 64 -9.15 -12.56 4.48
C ILE A 64 -8.72 -11.67 5.64
N ARG A 65 -9.55 -10.71 6.01
CA ARG A 65 -9.28 -9.74 7.08
C ARG A 65 -10.46 -9.61 8.02
N TYR A 66 -10.16 -9.35 9.26
CA TYR A 66 -11.15 -8.88 10.22
C TYR A 66 -11.59 -7.45 9.83
N LYS A 67 -12.89 -7.24 9.67
CA LYS A 67 -13.56 -5.94 9.45
C LYS A 67 -12.88 -5.04 8.42
N GLN A 68 -13.51 -4.82 7.28
CA GLN A 68 -13.09 -3.80 6.34
C GLN A 68 -12.85 -2.47 7.07
N ARG A 69 -11.61 -2.02 7.10
CA ARG A 69 -11.31 -0.66 7.51
C ARG A 69 -11.95 0.25 6.47
N ASN A 70 -13.03 0.94 6.81
CA ASN A 70 -13.51 2.06 6.01
C ASN A 70 -12.39 3.09 5.98
N ILE A 71 -11.57 3.05 4.94
CA ILE A 71 -10.63 4.12 4.63
C ILE A 71 -11.50 5.25 4.10
N ARG A 72 -12.02 6.09 4.98
CA ARG A 72 -12.52 7.40 4.61
C ARG A 72 -11.30 8.22 4.19
N PHE A 73 -11.12 8.38 2.89
CA PHE A 73 -10.21 9.37 2.33
C PHE A 73 -10.75 10.75 2.73
N GLY A 74 -10.03 11.46 3.59
CA GLY A 74 -10.25 12.87 3.92
C GLY A 74 -11.40 13.13 4.89
N GLN A 75 -11.22 12.85 6.16
CA GLN A 75 -11.68 13.73 7.26
C GLN A 75 -11.15 13.20 8.58
N GLY A 76 -10.37 14.03 9.27
CA GLY A 76 -10.01 13.79 10.67
C GLY A 76 -11.28 13.89 11.53
N GLY A 77 -11.35 13.03 12.52
CA GLY A 77 -12.42 13.10 13.51
C GLY A 77 -13.07 11.74 13.72
N GLY A 78 -12.82 11.18 14.90
CA GLY A 78 -13.45 9.95 15.34
C GLY A 78 -14.96 10.09 15.38
N ASN A 79 -15.63 9.05 14.96
CA ASN A 79 -16.88 8.63 15.58
C ASN A 79 -17.13 7.16 15.25
N ASN A 80 -17.15 6.35 16.29
CA ASN A 80 -17.69 5.00 16.27
C ASN A 80 -19.21 5.10 16.08
N ASN A 81 -19.66 5.29 14.85
CA ASN A 81 -21.06 5.01 14.53
C ASN A 81 -21.16 3.54 14.12
N SER A 82 -21.34 2.70 15.11
CA SER A 82 -22.09 1.47 14.92
C SER A 82 -23.46 1.91 14.41
N GLU A 83 -23.74 1.71 13.11
CA GLU A 83 -25.11 1.80 12.63
C GLU A 83 -25.92 0.81 13.44
N MET A 84 -26.75 1.34 14.32
CA MET A 84 -27.74 0.57 15.03
C MET A 84 -28.75 0.10 13.97
N LYS A 85 -28.56 -1.11 13.46
CA LYS A 85 -29.58 -1.76 12.62
C LYS A 85 -30.79 -1.98 13.48
N ILE A 86 -31.82 -1.17 13.28
CA ILE A 86 -33.13 -1.35 13.91
C ILE A 86 -33.71 -2.65 13.33
N SER A 87 -33.70 -3.70 14.13
CA SER A 87 -34.31 -4.99 13.78
C SER A 87 -35.82 -4.83 13.83
N GLN A 88 -36.47 -4.91 12.70
CA GLN A 88 -37.93 -4.97 12.64
C GLN A 88 -38.43 -6.32 13.17
N LYS A 89 -39.43 -6.27 14.07
CA LYS A 89 -40.08 -7.44 14.68
C LYS A 89 -40.67 -8.33 13.58
N GLY A 90 -40.09 -9.51 13.36
CA GLY A 90 -40.57 -10.47 12.35
C GLY A 90 -39.54 -10.91 11.32
N GLN A 91 -38.36 -10.28 11.24
CA GLN A 91 -37.28 -10.78 10.39
C GLN A 91 -36.52 -11.93 11.06
N ARG A 92 -36.35 -13.04 10.31
CA ARG A 92 -35.50 -14.16 10.68
C ARG A 92 -34.16 -13.58 11.15
N LYS A 93 -33.72 -13.93 12.38
CA LYS A 93 -32.38 -13.62 12.87
C LYS A 93 -31.37 -14.06 11.82
N GLU A 94 -30.82 -13.12 11.03
CA GLU A 94 -29.64 -13.41 10.24
C GLU A 94 -28.60 -14.01 11.17
N ARG A 95 -27.99 -15.11 10.76
CA ARG A 95 -26.86 -15.70 11.49
C ARG A 95 -25.93 -14.55 11.82
N THR A 96 -25.64 -14.35 13.11
CA THR A 96 -24.69 -13.35 13.56
C THR A 96 -23.38 -13.62 12.82
N SER A 97 -23.08 -12.73 11.87
CA SER A 97 -21.86 -12.78 11.11
C SER A 97 -20.68 -12.76 12.10
N ASN A 98 -19.71 -13.65 11.90
CA ASN A 98 -18.46 -13.63 12.68
C ASN A 98 -17.57 -12.41 12.35
N LEU A 99 -18.10 -11.40 11.67
CA LEU A 99 -17.43 -10.17 11.27
C LEU A 99 -16.80 -9.40 12.45
N ASP A 100 -17.31 -9.58 13.65
CA ASP A 100 -16.78 -8.92 14.87
C ASP A 100 -15.73 -9.75 15.64
N LYS A 101 -15.39 -10.94 15.17
CA LYS A 101 -14.37 -11.78 15.81
C LYS A 101 -13.02 -11.62 15.13
N LYS A 102 -11.99 -11.28 15.92
CA LYS A 102 -10.62 -11.22 15.45
C LYS A 102 -10.13 -12.60 15.03
N ILE A 103 -9.39 -12.68 13.96
CA ILE A 103 -8.70 -13.90 13.53
C ILE A 103 -7.50 -14.10 14.44
N THR A 104 -7.45 -15.21 15.16
CA THR A 104 -6.32 -15.60 16.01
C THR A 104 -5.26 -16.31 15.19
N ILE A 105 -4.01 -16.37 15.71
CA ILE A 105 -2.92 -17.08 15.04
C ILE A 105 -3.28 -18.56 14.81
N LYS A 106 -3.85 -19.22 15.80
CA LYS A 106 -4.25 -20.62 15.68
C LYS A 106 -5.27 -20.86 14.57
N GLN A 107 -6.22 -19.93 14.39
CA GLN A 107 -7.18 -20.01 13.31
C GLN A 107 -6.53 -19.77 11.95
N ALA A 108 -5.56 -18.86 11.87
CA ALA A 108 -4.82 -18.60 10.64
C ALA A 108 -3.96 -19.82 10.24
N GLU A 109 -3.24 -20.40 11.18
CA GLU A 109 -2.43 -21.62 10.96
C GLU A 109 -3.32 -22.81 10.57
N LEU A 110 -4.40 -23.08 11.29
CA LEU A 110 -5.37 -24.13 10.95
C LEU A 110 -5.95 -23.93 9.54
N PHE A 111 -6.21 -22.68 9.15
CA PHE A 111 -6.68 -22.39 7.81
C PHE A 111 -5.63 -22.76 6.76
N VAL A 112 -4.35 -22.39 6.97
CA VAL A 112 -3.24 -22.72 6.06
C VAL A 112 -3.10 -24.23 5.92
N ASP A 113 -3.14 -24.98 7.03
CA ASP A 113 -2.98 -26.43 7.05
C ASP A 113 -4.17 -27.16 6.41
N SER A 114 -5.37 -26.58 6.52
CA SER A 114 -6.60 -27.17 5.96
C SER A 114 -6.87 -26.78 4.52
N PHE A 115 -6.13 -25.79 3.97
CA PHE A 115 -6.37 -25.28 2.63
C PHE A 115 -5.71 -26.17 1.58
N GLN A 116 -6.50 -26.97 0.88
CA GLN A 116 -6.02 -27.98 -0.08
C GLN A 116 -5.88 -27.49 -1.52
N PHE A 117 -6.24 -26.23 -1.79
CA PHE A 117 -6.18 -25.68 -3.13
C PHE A 117 -4.76 -25.21 -3.48
N PRO A 118 -4.28 -25.35 -4.73
CA PRO A 118 -2.95 -24.91 -5.14
C PRO A 118 -2.86 -23.38 -5.09
N ALA A 119 -2.40 -22.85 -3.98
CA ALA A 119 -2.25 -21.44 -3.73
C ALA A 119 -1.05 -21.13 -2.83
N THR A 120 -0.47 -19.98 -3.00
CA THR A 120 0.49 -19.43 -2.04
C THR A 120 -0.27 -18.67 -0.96
N ILE A 121 -0.05 -19.03 0.30
CA ILE A 121 -0.73 -18.41 1.44
C ILE A 121 0.32 -17.71 2.31
N GLY A 122 -0.01 -16.52 2.77
CA GLY A 122 0.82 -15.74 3.69
C GLY A 122 0.00 -15.22 4.86
N ILE A 123 0.57 -15.29 6.05
CA ILE A 123 -0.02 -14.78 7.28
C ILE A 123 0.63 -13.45 7.64
N GLY A 124 -0.18 -12.45 7.99
CA GLY A 124 0.29 -11.17 8.43
C GLY A 124 -0.49 -10.59 9.60
N ILE A 125 0.15 -9.67 10.30
CA ILE A 125 -0.46 -8.88 11.38
C ILE A 125 0.05 -7.44 11.34
N SER A 126 -0.80 -6.49 11.70
CA SER A 126 -0.43 -5.07 11.78
C SER A 126 -0.12 -4.66 13.21
N GLY A 127 1.06 -4.07 13.44
CA GLY A 127 1.49 -3.52 14.73
C GLY A 127 1.22 -2.02 14.92
N GLY A 128 0.59 -1.38 13.93
CA GLY A 128 0.30 0.06 14.01
C GLY A 128 1.40 0.96 13.45
N ARG A 129 1.24 2.30 13.64
CA ARG A 129 2.10 3.33 13.01
C ARG A 129 2.92 4.16 13.99
N ASN A 130 3.08 3.76 15.22
CA ASN A 130 3.74 4.58 16.25
C ASN A 130 5.12 4.03 16.64
N SER A 131 5.79 3.32 15.74
CA SER A 131 7.10 2.73 16.07
C SER A 131 8.24 3.69 15.77
N ILE A 132 9.22 3.68 16.66
CA ILE A 132 10.49 4.42 16.53
C ILE A 132 11.60 3.41 16.34
N ILE A 133 12.38 3.61 15.27
CA ILE A 133 13.54 2.79 15.00
C ILE A 133 14.81 3.60 15.31
N SER A 134 15.73 3.02 16.04
CA SER A 134 16.99 3.68 16.35
C SER A 134 18.20 2.80 16.02
N TYR A 135 19.24 3.44 15.53
CA TYR A 135 20.55 2.85 15.27
C TYR A 135 21.62 3.82 15.74
N GLU A 136 22.46 3.41 16.69
CA GLU A 136 23.45 4.27 17.33
C GLU A 136 22.83 5.60 17.85
N THR A 137 23.27 6.74 17.33
CA THR A 137 22.77 8.07 17.71
C THR A 137 21.55 8.52 16.90
N ARG A 138 21.14 7.75 15.87
CA ARG A 138 20.08 8.13 14.96
C ARG A 138 18.75 7.48 15.32
N LYS A 139 17.68 8.23 15.12
CA LYS A 139 16.31 7.79 15.34
C LYS A 139 15.40 8.24 14.20
N THR A 140 14.41 7.42 13.89
CA THR A 140 13.33 7.81 12.98
C THR A 140 12.25 8.61 13.71
N SER A 141 11.38 9.26 12.94
CA SER A 141 10.13 9.82 13.48
C SER A 141 9.19 8.70 13.93
N PRO A 142 8.27 8.96 14.90
CA PRO A 142 7.34 7.96 15.43
C PRO A 142 6.17 7.70 14.46
N ASN A 143 6.47 7.49 13.19
CA ASN A 143 5.47 7.24 12.14
C ASN A 143 5.76 5.97 11.33
N ILE A 144 6.63 5.11 11.84
CA ILE A 144 6.99 3.87 11.17
C ILE A 144 5.88 2.85 11.39
N PHE A 145 5.45 2.26 10.27
CA PHE A 145 4.44 1.21 10.28
C PHE A 145 5.11 -0.14 10.52
N LEU A 146 4.73 -0.78 11.62
CA LEU A 146 5.24 -2.08 11.98
C LEU A 146 4.31 -3.18 11.49
N LEU A 147 4.86 -4.14 10.76
CA LEU A 147 4.16 -5.29 10.21
C LEU A 147 4.81 -6.59 10.69
N GLY A 148 3.98 -7.57 10.97
CA GLY A 148 4.41 -8.97 11.15
C GLY A 148 3.98 -9.80 9.95
N GLY A 149 4.86 -10.66 9.46
CA GLY A 149 4.54 -11.54 8.34
C GLY A 149 5.34 -12.83 8.35
N ASP A 150 4.94 -13.76 7.49
CA ASP A 150 5.71 -14.95 7.16
C ASP A 150 6.58 -14.74 5.89
N GLU A 151 7.23 -15.82 5.44
CA GLU A 151 8.09 -15.80 4.25
C GLU A 151 7.33 -15.42 2.96
N ASN A 152 6.04 -15.76 2.85
CA ASN A 152 5.20 -15.51 1.68
C ASN A 152 4.57 -14.12 1.73
N TYR A 153 4.43 -13.54 2.92
CA TYR A 153 3.74 -12.28 3.15
C TYR A 153 4.29 -11.14 2.28
N LEU A 154 5.62 -11.10 2.10
CA LEU A 154 6.26 -10.05 1.33
C LEU A 154 5.77 -10.06 -0.13
N ALA A 155 5.94 -11.20 -0.80
CA ALA A 155 5.56 -11.34 -2.20
C ALA A 155 4.07 -11.08 -2.42
N LEU A 156 3.22 -11.65 -1.55
CA LEU A 156 1.76 -11.51 -1.61
C LEU A 156 1.27 -10.07 -1.38
N ASN A 157 2.07 -9.24 -0.71
CA ASN A 157 1.76 -7.83 -0.48
C ASN A 157 2.61 -6.88 -1.36
N GLY A 158 3.28 -7.43 -2.38
CA GLY A 158 4.07 -6.67 -3.34
C GLY A 158 5.33 -6.05 -2.76
N PHE A 159 5.90 -6.60 -1.69
CA PHE A 159 7.21 -6.21 -1.19
C PHE A 159 8.29 -7.07 -1.86
N ALA A 160 9.36 -6.44 -2.31
CA ALA A 160 10.58 -7.10 -2.78
C ALA A 160 11.76 -6.69 -1.90
N VAL A 161 12.77 -7.52 -1.82
CA VAL A 161 14.00 -7.26 -1.07
C VAL A 161 15.07 -6.77 -2.03
N GLU A 162 15.58 -5.56 -1.82
CA GLU A 162 16.64 -4.95 -2.63
C GLU A 162 18.02 -5.44 -2.18
N VAL A 163 18.21 -5.51 -0.87
CA VAL A 163 19.51 -5.90 -0.28
C VAL A 163 19.28 -6.87 0.86
N GLY A 164 20.10 -7.92 0.93
CA GLY A 164 20.00 -8.93 1.97
C GLY A 164 19.08 -10.10 1.58
N ARG A 165 18.29 -10.60 2.52
CA ARG A 165 17.40 -11.74 2.31
C ARG A 165 16.06 -11.58 3.03
N ASN A 166 15.07 -12.30 2.56
CA ASN A 166 13.78 -12.46 3.22
C ASN A 166 13.88 -13.33 4.48
N PHE A 167 12.79 -13.39 5.24
CA PHE A 167 12.60 -14.37 6.31
C PHE A 167 12.68 -15.79 5.76
N ASN A 168 13.18 -16.68 6.57
CA ASN A 168 13.06 -18.11 6.33
C ASN A 168 12.12 -18.73 7.37
N ARG A 169 11.71 -19.97 7.15
CA ARG A 169 10.80 -20.70 8.04
C ARG A 169 11.32 -20.79 9.48
N LEU A 170 12.66 -20.94 9.65
CA LEU A 170 13.27 -20.97 10.97
C LEU A 170 13.20 -19.62 11.70
N ASP A 171 13.34 -18.49 10.97
CA ASP A 171 13.20 -17.17 11.56
C ASP A 171 11.78 -16.95 12.08
N ILE A 172 10.77 -17.47 11.35
CA ILE A 172 9.36 -17.38 11.75
C ILE A 172 9.08 -18.25 12.97
N GLN A 173 9.40 -19.55 12.88
CA GLN A 173 9.09 -20.54 13.93
C GLN A 173 9.80 -20.22 15.25
N SER A 174 11.06 -19.81 15.19
CA SER A 174 11.82 -19.46 16.40
C SER A 174 11.44 -18.10 17.00
N GLY A 175 10.71 -17.27 16.25
CA GLY A 175 10.35 -15.91 16.67
C GLY A 175 11.57 -15.05 17.00
N ARG A 176 12.70 -15.24 16.29
CA ARG A 176 13.90 -14.46 16.50
C ARG A 176 13.66 -12.97 16.29
N ASN A 177 14.41 -12.13 17.00
CA ASN A 177 14.38 -10.69 16.79
C ASN A 177 15.15 -10.33 15.52
N VAL A 178 14.51 -10.54 14.38
CA VAL A 178 15.01 -10.17 13.07
C VAL A 178 14.01 -9.27 12.35
N CYS A 179 14.50 -8.37 11.49
CA CYS A 179 13.62 -7.45 10.77
C CYS A 179 14.12 -7.16 9.36
N LEU A 180 13.19 -6.73 8.52
CA LEU A 180 13.41 -6.11 7.23
C LEU A 180 13.06 -4.63 7.36
N LEU A 181 13.91 -3.75 6.85
CA LEU A 181 13.70 -2.31 6.88
C LEU A 181 13.11 -1.86 5.55
N GLY A 182 12.12 -0.98 5.59
CA GLY A 182 11.70 -0.25 4.41
C GLY A 182 12.78 0.72 3.95
N TYR A 183 12.78 1.05 2.67
CA TYR A 183 13.80 1.87 2.03
C TYR A 183 14.07 3.18 2.76
N ASP A 184 13.02 3.96 3.08
CA ASP A 184 13.17 5.24 3.77
C ASP A 184 13.74 5.10 5.18
N VAL A 185 13.38 4.01 5.88
CA VAL A 185 13.88 3.74 7.23
C VAL A 185 15.39 3.45 7.18
N ALA A 186 15.80 2.59 6.25
CA ALA A 186 17.21 2.25 6.06
C ALA A 186 18.04 3.49 5.66
N ASN A 187 17.53 4.28 4.72
CA ASN A 187 18.22 5.48 4.24
C ASN A 187 18.39 6.56 5.32
N LYS A 188 17.41 6.71 6.21
CA LYS A 188 17.49 7.63 7.35
C LYS A 188 18.49 7.18 8.42
N LEU A 189 18.60 5.87 8.66
CA LEU A 189 19.44 5.34 9.72
C LEU A 189 20.89 5.12 9.27
N PHE A 190 21.11 4.69 8.02
CA PHE A 190 22.44 4.30 7.52
C PHE A 190 22.97 5.26 6.47
N LYS A 191 24.07 5.98 6.78
CA LYS A 191 24.75 6.90 5.83
C LYS A 191 25.57 6.17 4.76
N GLN A 192 25.99 4.93 5.08
CA GLN A 192 26.90 4.15 4.25
C GLN A 192 26.18 3.37 3.12
N GLY A 193 24.92 3.74 2.85
CA GLY A 193 24.09 3.05 1.88
C GLY A 193 23.38 1.82 2.43
N LEU A 194 22.48 1.26 1.65
CA LEU A 194 21.60 0.16 2.06
C LEU A 194 22.37 -1.13 2.40
N GLN A 195 23.48 -1.39 1.69
CA GLN A 195 24.35 -2.55 1.91
C GLN A 195 24.92 -2.58 3.35
N GLY A 196 25.25 -1.42 3.89
CA GLY A 196 25.82 -1.30 5.24
C GLY A 196 24.82 -1.59 6.37
N SER A 197 23.54 -1.74 6.08
CA SER A 197 22.49 -2.00 7.07
C SER A 197 22.33 -3.49 7.41
N VAL A 198 22.68 -4.38 6.49
CA VAL A 198 22.49 -5.83 6.67
C VAL A 198 23.37 -6.35 7.81
N ASN A 199 22.81 -7.25 8.62
CA ASN A 199 23.40 -7.82 9.83
C ASN A 199 23.66 -6.81 10.98
N LYS A 200 23.32 -5.53 10.83
CA LYS A 200 23.37 -4.57 11.93
C LYS A 200 22.23 -4.78 12.92
N ILE A 201 22.44 -4.31 14.14
CA ILE A 201 21.41 -4.37 15.18
C ILE A 201 20.77 -2.99 15.30
N VAL A 202 19.49 -2.92 14.98
CA VAL A 202 18.64 -1.74 15.22
C VAL A 202 17.74 -1.98 16.43
N ARG A 203 17.20 -0.92 17.01
CA ARG A 203 16.22 -1.04 18.09
C ARG A 203 14.86 -0.58 17.59
N ILE A 204 13.88 -1.48 17.69
CA ILE A 204 12.47 -1.18 17.43
C ILE A 204 11.80 -0.96 18.79
N ASN A 205 11.35 0.25 19.08
CA ASN A 205 10.79 0.60 20.40
C ASN A 205 11.65 0.08 21.57
N SER A 206 12.98 0.27 21.50
CA SER A 206 14.00 -0.17 22.46
C SER A 206 14.38 -1.65 22.43
N ILE A 207 13.66 -2.51 21.75
CA ILE A 207 13.99 -3.96 21.61
C ILE A 207 15.00 -4.14 20.47
N PRO A 208 16.10 -4.86 20.67
CA PRO A 208 17.13 -5.08 19.65
C PRO A 208 16.66 -6.09 18.59
N TYR A 209 16.86 -5.75 17.30
CA TYR A 209 16.59 -6.58 16.14
C TYR A 209 17.77 -6.61 15.19
N ARG A 210 18.07 -7.77 14.63
CA ARG A 210 19.06 -7.90 13.56
C ARG A 210 18.38 -7.62 12.21
N VAL A 211 18.96 -6.75 11.41
CA VAL A 211 18.50 -6.45 10.05
C VAL A 211 18.89 -7.59 9.11
N LEU A 212 17.93 -8.24 8.49
CA LEU A 212 18.13 -9.27 7.46
C LEU A 212 18.29 -8.69 6.07
N GLY A 213 17.60 -7.60 5.81
CA GLY A 213 17.63 -6.93 4.51
C GLY A 213 16.84 -5.63 4.50
N VAL A 214 16.87 -4.99 3.35
CA VAL A 214 16.14 -3.75 3.04
C VAL A 214 15.21 -4.01 1.89
N LEU A 215 14.00 -3.48 1.99
CA LEU A 215 12.98 -3.58 0.96
C LEU A 215 13.25 -2.57 -0.16
N GLU A 216 12.85 -2.94 -1.37
CA GLU A 216 12.84 -2.03 -2.52
C GLU A 216 11.92 -0.83 -2.27
N SER A 217 12.31 0.32 -2.84
CA SER A 217 11.48 1.53 -2.75
C SER A 217 10.19 1.36 -3.55
N ARG A 218 9.07 1.59 -2.90
CA ARG A 218 7.73 1.62 -3.50
C ARG A 218 7.23 3.03 -3.78
N GLY A 219 8.06 4.00 -3.42
CA GLY A 219 7.79 5.41 -3.59
C GLY A 219 6.71 5.96 -2.66
N SER A 220 6.43 7.23 -2.82
CA SER A 220 5.36 7.93 -2.10
C SER A 220 4.17 8.19 -3.01
N SER A 221 2.96 7.99 -2.49
CA SER A 221 1.72 8.32 -3.18
C SER A 221 0.92 9.28 -2.29
N PHE A 222 0.48 10.42 -2.85
CA PHE A 222 -0.33 11.41 -2.14
C PHE A 222 0.26 11.87 -0.79
N GLY A 223 1.60 12.03 -0.72
CA GLY A 223 2.28 12.49 0.50
C GLY A 223 2.49 11.41 1.58
N PHE A 224 2.08 10.17 1.34
CA PHE A 224 2.35 9.04 2.23
C PHE A 224 3.44 8.15 1.63
N SER A 225 4.57 8.04 2.31
CA SER A 225 5.59 7.08 1.94
C SER A 225 5.13 5.66 2.31
N ARG A 226 5.20 4.75 1.33
CA ARG A 226 5.00 3.31 1.56
C ARG A 226 6.27 2.64 2.09
N ASP A 227 7.37 3.38 2.11
CA ASP A 227 8.72 2.91 2.46
C ASP A 227 9.05 3.16 3.95
N ASN A 228 8.15 3.85 4.70
CA ASN A 228 8.23 4.02 6.14
C ASN A 228 7.64 2.80 6.88
N VAL A 229 8.20 1.63 6.64
CA VAL A 229 7.72 0.35 7.17
C VAL A 229 8.88 -0.45 7.75
N VAL A 230 8.59 -1.25 8.76
CA VAL A 230 9.50 -2.30 9.25
C VAL A 230 8.71 -3.58 9.37
N LEU A 231 9.25 -4.67 8.86
CA LEU A 231 8.67 -5.99 8.96
C LEU A 231 9.46 -6.86 9.93
N THR A 232 8.75 -7.65 10.72
CA THR A 232 9.30 -8.74 11.55
C THR A 232 8.46 -10.00 11.35
N SER A 233 8.81 -11.13 11.96
CA SER A 233 7.94 -12.29 11.88
C SER A 233 6.64 -12.07 12.68
N TYR A 234 5.53 -12.66 12.23
CA TYR A 234 4.26 -12.56 12.94
C TYR A 234 4.36 -13.14 14.36
N THR A 235 5.13 -14.21 14.56
CA THR A 235 5.39 -14.84 15.86
C THR A 235 6.12 -13.88 16.81
N ASN A 236 7.12 -13.17 16.28
CA ASN A 236 7.85 -12.18 17.05
C ASN A 236 6.96 -10.95 17.40
N MET A 237 6.10 -10.56 16.46
CA MET A 237 5.16 -9.45 16.64
C MET A 237 4.20 -9.74 17.81
N GLU A 238 3.66 -10.95 17.88
CA GLU A 238 2.76 -11.36 18.96
C GLU A 238 3.46 -11.32 20.32
N ARG A 239 4.68 -11.87 20.36
CA ARG A 239 5.47 -11.96 21.59
C ARG A 239 5.92 -10.61 22.15
N ASN A 240 6.39 -9.71 21.28
CA ASN A 240 7.06 -8.49 21.73
C ASN A 240 6.16 -7.25 21.74
N PHE A 241 5.09 -7.23 20.93
CA PHE A 241 4.26 -6.04 20.77
C PHE A 241 2.82 -6.21 21.23
N ASN A 242 2.37 -7.44 21.52
CA ASN A 242 1.02 -7.78 21.98
C ASN A 242 -0.04 -6.87 21.37
N THR A 243 -0.06 -6.80 20.05
CA THR A 243 -0.84 -5.80 19.31
C THR A 243 -2.34 -5.90 19.52
N GLY A 244 -2.81 -7.00 20.11
CA GLY A 244 -4.24 -7.31 20.23
C GLY A 244 -4.96 -7.25 18.87
N GLY A 245 -4.19 -7.20 17.78
CA GLY A 245 -4.66 -7.11 16.41
C GLY A 245 -5.31 -8.41 15.94
N SER A 246 -5.95 -8.34 14.78
CA SER A 246 -6.41 -9.52 14.06
C SER A 246 -5.39 -9.89 13.01
N TYR A 247 -5.16 -11.19 12.85
CA TYR A 247 -4.36 -11.69 11.74
C TYR A 247 -5.10 -11.50 10.41
N ASN A 248 -4.34 -11.36 9.35
CA ASN A 248 -4.83 -11.38 7.98
C ASN A 248 -4.18 -12.52 7.22
N ILE A 249 -4.91 -13.12 6.31
CA ILE A 249 -4.45 -14.22 5.49
C ILE A 249 -4.51 -13.74 4.05
N ALA A 250 -3.37 -13.61 3.41
CA ALA A 250 -3.27 -13.29 1.99
C ALA A 250 -3.14 -14.60 1.22
N ILE A 251 -3.91 -14.74 0.16
CA ILE A 251 -3.97 -15.96 -0.66
C ILE A 251 -3.80 -15.54 -2.10
N GLN A 252 -2.90 -16.20 -2.81
CA GLN A 252 -2.72 -16.04 -4.25
C GLN A 252 -2.86 -17.40 -4.92
N VAL A 253 -3.87 -17.53 -5.75
CA VAL A 253 -4.15 -18.76 -6.50
C VAL A 253 -3.22 -18.83 -7.71
N THR A 254 -2.67 -20.02 -7.99
CA THR A 254 -1.73 -20.21 -9.09
C THR A 254 -2.41 -20.14 -10.46
N ASP A 255 -3.67 -20.56 -10.56
CA ASP A 255 -4.43 -20.57 -11.81
C ASP A 255 -5.84 -20.00 -11.63
N ILE A 256 -6.15 -18.92 -12.36
CA ILE A 256 -7.46 -18.25 -12.34
C ILE A 256 -8.59 -19.16 -12.83
N ASN A 257 -8.31 -20.07 -13.76
CA ASN A 257 -9.34 -20.91 -14.39
C ASN A 257 -9.85 -22.03 -13.46
N GLN A 258 -9.22 -22.21 -12.30
CA GLN A 258 -9.58 -23.22 -11.32
C GLN A 258 -10.40 -22.66 -10.15
N VAL A 259 -10.71 -21.37 -10.16
CA VAL A 259 -11.59 -20.74 -9.17
C VAL A 259 -13.04 -20.96 -9.63
N PRO A 260 -13.88 -21.66 -8.86
CA PRO A 260 -15.27 -21.92 -9.22
C PRO A 260 -16.14 -20.66 -9.23
#